data_d60541fbade812d0daf53eb057ac2a93
#
_entry.id   d60541fbade812d0daf53eb057ac2a93
#
_cell.length_a   1.000
_cell.length_b   1.000
_cell.length_c   1.000
_cell.angle_alpha   90.00
_cell.angle_beta   90.00
_cell.angle_gamma   90.00
#
_symmetry.space_group_name_H-M   'P 1'
#
loop_
_entity.id
_entity.type
_entity.pdbx_description
1 polymer ?
#
loop_
_entity_poly.entity_id
_entity_poly.type
_entity_poly.pdbx_seq_one_letter_code
_entity_poly.pdbx_strand_id
1 'polypeptide(L)'
;QGVFEFEEAFLSSKNFTMGELGMKADTSRFEIQGNDLNALAFKTDNVKADVDFKTRVGDFVSHAGLTEIALPAVRYLCTMDRFRWFMDEDQIELENTFTDKEELVFADLADKSFSNFVSVHPNQDSLHFACTRALYNVEDAIVVCRDVKAIAVADAEVWPDSGKVTIRRDAAMDPLKNALIYANDVTRYHRFFDATIQVKGRLDYRASASYLYKDEQGVEWPIFFDKIDVDTAYSTTAMGSIAMGQEFFLSPYFEFTGDVKLLSGRKDLEFDGGTRLAFECEDFKRQWIQFESVIDPADVAIPLDSIVQEMTKAHLGVGIIMSDDAPFTSYSAFFTKKPDRGDREIFKPEGALRFDSKKARYVVCTAEKLRREGLPGTLIELPEKGCEVYSSGASKLPFDFSIIDHTFVGSAWESESGKMQMKGSLALDIYMSDNLESHLAEQLTNAAVSTPLDFSSTNYEYALRELAGMEVADNALRELSREGTFKKVPKEIRYTMMLTGLEFSYDSYEDAFVSTAELGVATIGDDAVFRTVPGRDELGRDRGRDELRAVLSTHLKMTPP
;
A
#
# COMPACT_ATOMS: atom_id res chain seq x y z
N GLN A 1 -27.76 -65.30 9.87
CA GLN A 1 -26.93 -64.19 10.33
C GLN A 1 -26.00 -64.70 11.40
N GLY A 2 -24.70 -64.48 11.22
CA GLY A 2 -23.64 -64.88 12.15
C GLY A 2 -22.68 -63.71 12.40
N VAL A 3 -21.89 -63.83 13.45
CA VAL A 3 -20.78 -62.94 13.75
C VAL A 3 -19.53 -63.81 13.84
N PHE A 4 -18.49 -63.42 13.18
CA PHE A 4 -17.15 -63.96 13.34
C PHE A 4 -16.36 -63.01 14.22
N GLU A 5 -15.81 -63.49 15.32
CA GLU A 5 -15.09 -62.71 16.31
C GLU A 5 -13.60 -63.01 16.19
N PHE A 6 -12.82 -61.93 15.99
CA PHE A 6 -11.38 -61.92 16.15
C PHE A 6 -11.06 -61.34 17.54
N GLU A 7 -9.82 -61.28 17.94
CA GLU A 7 -9.42 -60.78 19.25
C GLU A 7 -9.98 -59.36 19.57
N GLU A 8 -9.93 -58.44 18.57
CA GLU A 8 -10.41 -57.06 18.73
C GLU A 8 -11.39 -56.63 17.61
N ALA A 9 -11.75 -57.54 16.70
CA ALA A 9 -12.58 -57.20 15.58
C ALA A 9 -13.79 -58.14 15.41
N PHE A 10 -14.86 -57.59 14.84
CA PHE A 10 -16.12 -58.32 14.61
C PHE A 10 -16.52 -58.19 13.14
N LEU A 11 -16.75 -59.34 12.50
CA LEU A 11 -17.29 -59.40 11.16
C LEU A 11 -18.69 -60.04 11.19
N SER A 12 -19.72 -59.25 10.90
CA SER A 12 -21.11 -59.70 10.88
C SER A 12 -21.60 -59.86 9.47
N SER A 13 -22.18 -61.03 9.11
CA SER A 13 -22.77 -61.27 7.80
C SER A 13 -23.94 -62.23 7.87
N LYS A 14 -24.75 -62.24 6.82
CA LYS A 14 -25.80 -63.25 6.63
C LYS A 14 -25.22 -64.53 6.05
N ASN A 15 -24.18 -64.48 5.25
CA ASN A 15 -23.57 -65.60 4.55
C ASN A 15 -22.04 -65.55 4.71
N PHE A 16 -21.49 -66.64 5.24
CA PHE A 16 -20.06 -66.88 5.30
C PHE A 16 -19.71 -68.13 4.50
N THR A 17 -18.62 -68.06 3.79
CA THR A 17 -17.98 -69.23 3.18
C THR A 17 -16.67 -69.45 3.89
N MET A 18 -16.55 -70.59 4.58
CA MET A 18 -15.36 -70.94 5.37
C MET A 18 -14.52 -71.96 4.63
N GLY A 19 -13.23 -71.72 4.54
CA GLY A 19 -12.21 -72.62 4.05
C GLY A 19 -11.19 -72.99 5.11
N GLU A 20 -10.27 -73.86 4.81
CA GLU A 20 -9.21 -74.30 5.75
C GLU A 20 -8.23 -73.18 6.05
N LEU A 21 -7.98 -72.25 5.11
CA LEU A 21 -6.99 -71.18 5.20
C LEU A 21 -7.61 -69.78 5.24
N GLY A 22 -8.95 -69.65 5.22
CA GLY A 22 -9.56 -68.31 5.22
C GLY A 22 -11.08 -68.36 5.14
N MET A 23 -11.68 -67.19 5.16
CA MET A 23 -13.13 -67.02 5.04
C MET A 23 -13.51 -65.88 4.08
N LYS A 24 -14.71 -65.99 3.51
CA LYS A 24 -15.30 -64.93 2.66
C LYS A 24 -16.71 -64.61 3.14
N ALA A 25 -17.06 -63.33 3.03
CA ALA A 25 -18.41 -62.85 3.27
C ALA A 25 -18.81 -61.88 2.12
N ASP A 26 -20.00 -62.10 1.53
CA ASP A 26 -20.42 -61.27 0.37
C ASP A 26 -20.96 -59.92 0.76
N THR A 27 -21.69 -59.82 1.86
CA THR A 27 -22.19 -58.58 2.42
C THR A 27 -22.01 -58.59 3.93
N SER A 28 -21.12 -57.75 4.41
CA SER A 28 -20.73 -57.76 5.81
C SER A 28 -20.63 -56.37 6.43
N ARG A 29 -20.75 -56.34 7.75
CA ARG A 29 -20.40 -55.23 8.59
C ARG A 29 -19.11 -55.61 9.34
N PHE A 30 -18.15 -54.68 9.32
CA PHE A 30 -16.86 -54.85 9.97
C PHE A 30 -16.63 -53.79 11.00
N GLU A 31 -16.25 -54.18 12.23
CA GLU A 31 -16.01 -53.31 13.35
C GLU A 31 -14.72 -53.71 14.08
N ILE A 32 -13.91 -52.75 14.52
CA ILE A 32 -12.73 -52.97 15.35
C ILE A 32 -12.94 -52.18 16.63
N GLN A 33 -12.66 -52.79 17.78
CA GLN A 33 -12.64 -52.14 19.10
C GLN A 33 -11.36 -51.32 19.24
N GLY A 34 -11.46 -50.19 19.93
CA GLY A 34 -10.30 -49.41 20.33
C GLY A 34 -9.79 -49.81 21.71
N ASN A 35 -8.65 -49.31 22.11
CA ASN A 35 -8.02 -49.55 23.39
C ASN A 35 -8.86 -49.07 24.61
N ASP A 36 -9.82 -48.16 24.40
CA ASP A 36 -10.75 -47.73 25.43
C ASP A 36 -11.90 -48.71 25.52
N LEU A 37 -12.17 -49.25 26.72
CA LEU A 37 -13.21 -50.20 27.01
C LEU A 37 -14.56 -49.80 26.39
N ASN A 38 -15.03 -50.59 25.40
CA ASN A 38 -16.27 -50.42 24.63
C ASN A 38 -16.30 -49.28 23.60
N ALA A 39 -15.18 -48.66 23.25
CA ALA A 39 -15.14 -47.67 22.17
C ALA A 39 -14.73 -48.34 20.85
N LEU A 40 -15.49 -48.07 19.78
CA LEU A 40 -15.10 -48.49 18.42
C LEU A 40 -13.98 -47.60 17.88
N ALA A 41 -12.98 -48.22 17.26
CA ALA A 41 -11.93 -47.54 16.53
C ALA A 41 -12.24 -47.45 15.01
N PHE A 42 -12.90 -48.46 14.49
CA PHE A 42 -13.24 -48.57 13.05
C PHE A 42 -14.62 -49.18 12.89
N LYS A 43 -15.40 -48.70 11.94
CA LYS A 43 -16.71 -49.25 11.59
C LYS A 43 -17.05 -48.99 10.14
N THR A 44 -17.54 -50.03 9.47
CA THR A 44 -18.11 -49.92 8.12
C THR A 44 -19.19 -50.99 7.88
N ASP A 45 -20.05 -50.71 6.93
CA ASP A 45 -21.14 -51.62 6.54
C ASP A 45 -21.04 -51.85 5.01
N ASN A 46 -21.70 -52.91 4.53
CA ASN A 46 -21.89 -53.25 3.12
C ASN A 46 -20.59 -53.49 2.33
N VAL A 47 -19.69 -54.30 2.91
CA VAL A 47 -18.42 -54.66 2.28
C VAL A 47 -18.36 -56.18 2.00
N LYS A 48 -17.68 -56.55 0.91
CA LYS A 48 -17.23 -57.92 0.68
C LYS A 48 -15.94 -58.15 1.41
N ALA A 49 -15.85 -59.19 2.20
CA ALA A 49 -14.67 -59.56 2.98
C ALA A 49 -14.03 -60.85 2.42
N ASP A 50 -12.71 -60.84 2.30
CA ASP A 50 -11.86 -61.97 2.00
C ASP A 50 -10.72 -61.98 3.01
N VAL A 51 -10.76 -62.92 3.97
CA VAL A 51 -9.81 -62.98 5.11
C VAL A 51 -8.95 -64.21 4.93
N ASP A 52 -7.64 -64.03 4.85
CA ASP A 52 -6.63 -65.08 4.83
C ASP A 52 -6.03 -65.26 6.22
N PHE A 53 -6.27 -66.44 6.83
CA PHE A 53 -5.81 -66.79 8.17
C PHE A 53 -4.30 -67.07 8.23
N LYS A 54 -3.69 -67.45 7.08
CA LYS A 54 -2.28 -67.77 7.02
C LYS A 54 -1.42 -66.49 7.00
N THR A 55 -1.82 -65.52 6.14
CA THR A 55 -1.14 -64.24 6.03
C THR A 55 -1.63 -63.23 7.07
N ARG A 56 -2.75 -63.55 7.77
CA ARG A 56 -3.41 -62.67 8.73
C ARG A 56 -3.76 -61.29 8.16
N VAL A 57 -4.28 -61.32 6.92
CA VAL A 57 -4.71 -60.12 6.18
C VAL A 57 -6.17 -60.29 5.76
N GLY A 58 -6.95 -59.24 5.97
CA GLY A 58 -8.32 -59.11 5.46
C GLY A 58 -8.40 -58.09 4.32
N ASP A 59 -8.84 -58.52 3.15
CA ASP A 59 -9.15 -57.62 2.00
C ASP A 59 -10.66 -57.35 1.99
N PHE A 60 -11.02 -56.07 1.96
CA PHE A 60 -12.40 -55.62 1.95
C PHE A 60 -12.66 -54.70 0.75
N VAL A 61 -13.78 -54.94 0.06
CA VAL A 61 -14.18 -54.13 -1.10
C VAL A 61 -15.65 -53.72 -0.95
N SER A 62 -15.94 -52.45 -1.21
CA SER A 62 -17.33 -51.97 -1.19
C SER A 62 -18.23 -52.77 -2.13
N HIS A 63 -19.42 -53.12 -1.69
CA HIS A 63 -20.40 -53.85 -2.50
C HIS A 63 -21.07 -52.94 -3.55
N ALA A 64 -21.16 -51.63 -3.31
CA ALA A 64 -21.87 -50.63 -4.12
C ALA A 64 -20.97 -49.53 -4.71
N GLY A 65 -19.69 -49.79 -4.88
CA GLY A 65 -18.70 -48.80 -5.35
C GLY A 65 -17.99 -48.10 -4.18
N LEU A 66 -18.61 -47.16 -3.49
CA LEU A 66 -18.05 -46.50 -2.32
C LEU A 66 -18.79 -46.91 -1.05
N THR A 67 -18.08 -47.00 0.06
CA THR A 67 -18.67 -47.23 1.39
C THR A 67 -18.20 -46.19 2.40
N GLU A 68 -19.10 -45.82 3.29
CA GLU A 68 -18.76 -44.96 4.40
C GLU A 68 -18.04 -45.76 5.50
N ILE A 69 -16.95 -45.19 5.99
CA ILE A 69 -16.14 -45.73 7.05
C ILE A 69 -16.08 -44.71 8.18
N ALA A 70 -16.51 -45.08 9.35
CA ALA A 70 -16.37 -44.26 10.54
C ALA A 70 -15.08 -44.60 11.28
N LEU A 71 -14.33 -43.57 11.67
CA LEU A 71 -13.11 -43.61 12.44
C LEU A 71 -13.35 -42.86 13.76
N PRO A 72 -14.08 -43.47 14.73
CA PRO A 72 -14.57 -42.76 15.93
C PRO A 72 -13.46 -42.15 16.81
N ALA A 73 -12.32 -42.84 16.95
CA ALA A 73 -11.21 -42.37 17.79
C ALA A 73 -10.56 -41.08 17.25
N VAL A 74 -10.55 -40.91 15.94
CA VAL A 74 -10.05 -39.71 15.28
C VAL A 74 -11.17 -38.74 14.86
N ARG A 75 -12.45 -39.11 15.13
CA ARG A 75 -13.65 -38.30 14.79
C ARG A 75 -13.74 -37.87 13.33
N TYR A 76 -13.45 -38.81 12.42
CA TYR A 76 -13.61 -38.62 10.96
C TYR A 76 -14.52 -39.67 10.37
N LEU A 77 -15.26 -39.27 9.37
CA LEU A 77 -15.89 -40.16 8.40
C LEU A 77 -15.08 -40.12 7.11
N CYS A 78 -14.86 -41.26 6.49
CA CYS A 78 -14.26 -41.29 5.18
C CYS A 78 -15.06 -42.23 4.23
N THR A 79 -14.97 -41.94 2.93
CA THR A 79 -15.65 -42.72 1.88
C THR A 79 -14.60 -43.35 0.99
N MET A 80 -14.55 -44.70 0.99
CA MET A 80 -13.54 -45.49 0.29
C MET A 80 -14.20 -46.64 -0.46
N ASP A 81 -13.54 -47.17 -1.49
CA ASP A 81 -14.01 -48.36 -2.21
C ASP A 81 -13.33 -49.63 -1.74
N ARG A 82 -12.16 -49.54 -1.16
CA ARG A 82 -11.36 -50.67 -0.71
C ARG A 82 -10.61 -50.35 0.58
N PHE A 83 -10.42 -51.39 1.42
CA PHE A 83 -9.46 -51.35 2.49
C PHE A 83 -8.87 -52.73 2.78
N ARG A 84 -7.65 -52.70 3.37
CA ARG A 84 -6.91 -53.91 3.78
C ARG A 84 -6.57 -53.82 5.25
N TRP A 85 -6.91 -54.83 6.01
CA TRP A 85 -6.61 -54.91 7.41
C TRP A 85 -5.44 -55.87 7.66
N PHE A 86 -4.37 -55.36 8.24
CA PHE A 86 -3.18 -56.10 8.70
C PHE A 86 -3.33 -56.38 10.19
N MET A 87 -3.71 -57.63 10.52
CA MET A 87 -4.07 -58.00 11.89
C MET A 87 -2.90 -57.94 12.86
N ASP A 88 -1.69 -58.30 12.41
CA ASP A 88 -0.47 -58.33 13.24
C ASP A 88 0.18 -56.97 13.42
N GLU A 89 -0.24 -55.96 12.67
CA GLU A 89 0.33 -54.60 12.66
C GLU A 89 -0.64 -53.56 13.21
N ASP A 90 -1.85 -53.95 13.59
CA ASP A 90 -2.95 -53.05 13.96
C ASP A 90 -3.18 -51.91 12.98
N GLN A 91 -3.01 -52.21 11.68
CA GLN A 91 -3.06 -51.20 10.60
C GLN A 91 -4.17 -51.52 9.61
N ILE A 92 -4.77 -50.43 9.12
CA ILE A 92 -5.75 -50.49 8.01
C ILE A 92 -5.28 -49.56 6.92
N GLU A 93 -5.00 -50.10 5.75
CA GLU A 93 -4.76 -49.34 4.54
C GLU A 93 -6.10 -49.08 3.84
N LEU A 94 -6.42 -47.82 3.59
CA LEU A 94 -7.64 -47.36 2.93
C LEU A 94 -7.29 -46.83 1.55
N GLU A 95 -8.11 -47.17 0.56
CA GLU A 95 -7.87 -46.79 -0.84
C GLU A 95 -9.18 -46.34 -1.51
N ASN A 96 -9.09 -45.24 -2.27
CA ASN A 96 -10.16 -44.75 -3.15
C ASN A 96 -9.65 -44.79 -4.58
N THR A 97 -10.13 -45.78 -5.37
CA THR A 97 -9.74 -45.96 -6.76
C THR A 97 -10.68 -45.25 -7.74
N PHE A 98 -11.84 -44.74 -7.26
CA PHE A 98 -12.83 -44.04 -8.07
C PHE A 98 -12.53 -42.54 -8.22
N THR A 99 -11.73 -41.96 -7.33
CA THR A 99 -11.35 -40.56 -7.42
C THR A 99 -10.18 -40.43 -8.39
N ASP A 100 -10.43 -39.91 -9.58
CA ASP A 100 -9.37 -39.62 -10.54
C ASP A 100 -8.50 -38.47 -10.01
N LYS A 101 -7.18 -38.70 -10.02
CA LYS A 101 -6.21 -37.67 -9.57
C LYS A 101 -6.31 -36.39 -10.41
N GLU A 102 -6.74 -36.47 -11.67
CA GLU A 102 -6.91 -35.33 -12.56
C GLU A 102 -8.21 -34.55 -12.27
N GLU A 103 -9.30 -35.22 -11.87
CA GLU A 103 -10.56 -34.57 -11.49
C GLU A 103 -10.41 -33.73 -10.20
N LEU A 104 -9.58 -34.16 -9.24
CA LEU A 104 -9.27 -33.40 -8.05
C LEU A 104 -8.58 -32.05 -8.34
N VAL A 105 -8.00 -31.87 -9.54
CA VAL A 105 -7.34 -30.61 -9.94
C VAL A 105 -8.33 -29.49 -10.18
N PHE A 106 -9.56 -29.81 -10.58
CA PHE A 106 -10.59 -28.83 -10.98
C PHE A 106 -11.79 -28.81 -10.03
N ALA A 107 -11.78 -29.64 -8.99
CA ALA A 107 -12.85 -29.67 -8.01
C ALA A 107 -12.91 -28.35 -7.22
N ASP A 108 -14.11 -27.86 -7.00
CA ASP A 108 -14.35 -26.81 -6.01
C ASP A 108 -14.07 -27.40 -4.61
N LEU A 109 -12.93 -27.01 -4.03
CA LEU A 109 -12.47 -27.51 -2.74
C LEU A 109 -13.40 -27.13 -1.58
N ALA A 110 -14.24 -26.13 -1.78
CA ALA A 110 -15.27 -25.73 -0.81
C ALA A 110 -16.51 -26.64 -0.89
N ASP A 111 -16.70 -27.36 -2.00
CA ASP A 111 -17.80 -28.30 -2.15
C ASP A 111 -17.46 -29.65 -1.48
N LYS A 112 -18.17 -29.92 -0.38
CA LYS A 112 -18.06 -31.17 0.38
C LYS A 112 -18.27 -32.44 -0.48
N SER A 113 -18.98 -32.36 -1.61
CA SER A 113 -19.28 -33.48 -2.49
C SER A 113 -18.02 -34.09 -3.12
N PHE A 114 -16.94 -33.30 -3.29
CA PHE A 114 -15.66 -33.79 -3.83
C PHE A 114 -14.69 -34.30 -2.75
N SER A 115 -15.09 -34.22 -1.48
CA SER A 115 -14.26 -34.66 -0.36
C SER A 115 -14.67 -36.06 0.13
N ASN A 116 -13.68 -36.87 0.42
CA ASN A 116 -13.89 -38.20 0.97
C ASN A 116 -13.43 -38.38 2.42
N PHE A 117 -12.85 -37.34 3.04
CA PHE A 117 -12.59 -37.24 4.47
C PHE A 117 -13.32 -36.07 5.05
N VAL A 118 -14.13 -36.29 6.09
CA VAL A 118 -14.95 -35.25 6.74
C VAL A 118 -14.85 -35.40 8.25
N SER A 119 -14.47 -34.34 8.93
CA SER A 119 -14.48 -34.28 10.40
C SER A 119 -15.91 -34.25 10.94
N VAL A 120 -16.15 -35.04 11.98
CA VAL A 120 -17.37 -34.99 12.79
C VAL A 120 -17.13 -34.37 14.16
N HIS A 121 -15.95 -33.77 14.35
CA HIS A 121 -15.66 -33.04 15.57
C HIS A 121 -16.45 -31.71 15.63
N PRO A 122 -17.17 -31.40 16.74
CA PRO A 122 -18.08 -30.26 16.80
C PRO A 122 -17.40 -28.90 16.59
N ASN A 123 -16.11 -28.78 16.92
CA ASN A 123 -15.37 -27.52 16.80
C ASN A 123 -14.59 -27.38 15.47
N GLN A 124 -14.79 -28.28 14.52
CA GLN A 124 -14.10 -28.23 13.23
C GLN A 124 -14.98 -27.86 12.05
N ASP A 125 -16.25 -27.51 12.28
CA ASP A 125 -17.20 -27.03 11.27
C ASP A 125 -17.26 -27.94 10.01
N SER A 126 -17.20 -29.26 10.22
CA SER A 126 -17.11 -30.25 9.14
C SER A 126 -15.92 -30.01 8.21
N LEU A 127 -14.74 -29.77 8.74
CA LEU A 127 -13.49 -29.71 7.97
C LEU A 127 -13.39 -30.94 7.08
N HIS A 128 -13.12 -30.74 5.79
CA HIS A 128 -13.12 -31.80 4.80
C HIS A 128 -12.05 -31.61 3.73
N PHE A 129 -11.60 -32.71 3.16
CA PHE A 129 -10.64 -32.74 2.07
C PHE A 129 -10.71 -34.08 1.34
N ALA A 130 -10.04 -34.17 0.18
CA ALA A 130 -9.93 -35.40 -0.59
C ALA A 130 -8.53 -36.00 -0.46
N CYS A 131 -8.48 -37.33 -0.29
CA CYS A 131 -7.25 -38.10 -0.42
C CYS A 131 -7.53 -39.43 -1.10
N THR A 132 -6.54 -40.00 -1.81
CA THR A 132 -6.70 -41.27 -2.52
C THR A 132 -6.29 -42.46 -1.68
N ARG A 133 -5.40 -42.26 -0.69
CA ARG A 133 -4.90 -43.32 0.19
C ARG A 133 -4.75 -42.81 1.61
N ALA A 134 -5.09 -43.69 2.58
CA ALA A 134 -4.82 -43.41 3.97
C ALA A 134 -4.35 -44.67 4.70
N LEU A 135 -3.46 -44.52 5.66
CA LEU A 135 -3.03 -45.57 6.57
C LEU A 135 -3.51 -45.21 7.98
N TYR A 136 -4.37 -46.07 8.53
CA TYR A 136 -4.86 -45.89 9.89
C TYR A 136 -4.16 -46.90 10.83
N ASN A 137 -3.43 -46.37 11.80
CA ASN A 137 -2.94 -47.15 12.92
C ASN A 137 -4.02 -47.14 14.03
N VAL A 138 -4.57 -48.30 14.33
CA VAL A 138 -5.72 -48.45 15.24
C VAL A 138 -5.29 -48.23 16.68
N GLU A 139 -4.12 -48.76 17.09
CA GLU A 139 -3.58 -48.66 18.43
C GLU A 139 -3.30 -47.20 18.82
N ASP A 140 -2.58 -46.47 17.96
CA ASP A 140 -2.19 -45.08 18.21
C ASP A 140 -3.32 -44.08 17.92
N ALA A 141 -4.38 -44.51 17.24
CA ALA A 141 -5.43 -43.66 16.68
C ALA A 141 -4.85 -42.53 15.78
N ILE A 142 -4.01 -42.92 14.81
CA ILE A 142 -3.36 -42.01 13.86
C ILE A 142 -3.75 -42.40 12.44
N VAL A 143 -4.26 -41.43 11.67
CA VAL A 143 -4.50 -41.57 10.23
C VAL A 143 -3.49 -40.72 9.45
N VAL A 144 -2.78 -41.35 8.53
CA VAL A 144 -1.88 -40.67 7.59
C VAL A 144 -2.50 -40.69 6.21
N CYS A 145 -3.11 -39.58 5.80
CA CYS A 145 -3.66 -39.37 4.45
C CYS A 145 -2.54 -38.99 3.48
N ARG A 146 -2.63 -39.50 2.25
CA ARG A 146 -1.68 -39.24 1.17
C ARG A 146 -2.41 -38.77 -0.07
N ASP A 147 -1.64 -38.12 -0.97
CA ASP A 147 -2.15 -37.55 -2.20
C ASP A 147 -3.24 -36.48 -1.95
N VAL A 148 -3.21 -35.82 -0.77
CA VAL A 148 -4.06 -34.66 -0.48
C VAL A 148 -3.53 -33.47 -1.28
N LYS A 149 -4.32 -32.98 -2.21
CA LYS A 149 -3.90 -31.88 -3.07
C LYS A 149 -4.01 -30.54 -2.38
N ALA A 150 -5.18 -30.25 -1.84
CA ALA A 150 -5.42 -29.02 -1.09
C ALA A 150 -6.52 -29.22 -0.04
N ILE A 151 -6.54 -28.35 0.94
CA ILE A 151 -7.56 -28.25 1.99
C ILE A 151 -8.10 -26.83 1.96
N ALA A 152 -9.41 -26.67 1.80
CA ALA A 152 -10.07 -25.37 1.94
C ALA A 152 -10.25 -25.02 3.42
N VAL A 153 -9.70 -23.88 3.85
CA VAL A 153 -9.81 -23.37 5.22
C VAL A 153 -10.07 -21.88 5.19
N ALA A 154 -11.19 -21.45 5.75
CA ALA A 154 -11.68 -20.07 5.69
C ALA A 154 -11.79 -19.61 4.21
N ASP A 155 -11.09 -18.56 3.85
CA ASP A 155 -10.98 -18.08 2.46
C ASP A 155 -9.70 -18.57 1.74
N ALA A 156 -8.94 -19.49 2.34
CA ALA A 156 -7.66 -19.92 1.82
C ALA A 156 -7.67 -21.37 1.30
N GLU A 157 -6.82 -21.62 0.31
CA GLU A 157 -6.44 -22.98 -0.11
C GLU A 157 -5.06 -23.31 0.46
N VAL A 158 -5.00 -24.36 1.27
CA VAL A 158 -3.78 -24.89 1.86
C VAL A 158 -3.32 -26.12 1.08
N TRP A 159 -2.12 -26.08 0.54
CA TRP A 159 -1.51 -27.17 -0.24
C TRP A 159 -0.41 -27.83 0.59
N PRO A 160 -0.65 -29.01 1.18
CA PRO A 160 0.34 -29.73 1.97
C PRO A 160 1.57 -30.12 1.14
N ASP A 161 2.75 -30.04 1.74
CA ASP A 161 3.95 -30.60 1.11
C ASP A 161 3.80 -32.11 0.90
N SER A 162 4.22 -32.61 -0.25
CA SER A 162 4.08 -34.03 -0.65
C SER A 162 2.68 -34.63 -0.49
N GLY A 163 1.63 -33.80 -0.33
CA GLY A 163 0.24 -34.24 -0.19
C GLY A 163 -0.03 -35.07 1.07
N LYS A 164 0.79 -34.91 2.14
CA LYS A 164 0.67 -35.67 3.37
C LYS A 164 -0.09 -34.88 4.45
N VAL A 165 -1.13 -35.48 5.02
CA VAL A 165 -1.89 -34.95 6.17
C VAL A 165 -1.96 -36.04 7.23
N THR A 166 -1.64 -35.70 8.49
CA THR A 166 -1.71 -36.62 9.62
C THR A 166 -2.78 -36.15 10.60
N ILE A 167 -3.73 -37.03 10.89
CA ILE A 167 -4.82 -36.78 11.84
C ILE A 167 -4.61 -37.69 13.05
N ARG A 168 -4.76 -37.14 14.21
CA ARG A 168 -4.65 -37.83 15.49
C ARG A 168 -5.99 -37.94 16.22
N ARG A 169 -5.99 -38.53 17.37
CA ARG A 169 -7.17 -38.63 18.28
C ARG A 169 -7.86 -37.27 18.40
N ASP A 170 -9.20 -37.28 18.48
CA ASP A 170 -10.06 -36.10 18.61
C ASP A 170 -9.88 -35.08 17.46
N ALA A 171 -9.68 -35.59 16.25
CA ALA A 171 -9.54 -34.82 15.01
C ALA A 171 -8.36 -33.81 15.01
N ALA A 172 -7.39 -33.93 15.91
CA ALA A 172 -6.21 -33.06 15.90
C ALA A 172 -5.37 -33.32 14.64
N MET A 173 -5.12 -32.27 13.85
CA MET A 173 -4.26 -32.35 12.68
C MET A 173 -2.84 -31.90 13.06
N ASP A 174 -1.84 -32.69 12.67
CA ASP A 174 -0.44 -32.29 12.85
C ASP A 174 -0.14 -31.04 12.03
N PRO A 175 0.74 -30.13 12.51
CA PRO A 175 1.13 -28.95 11.74
C PRO A 175 1.67 -29.33 10.35
N LEU A 176 1.13 -28.70 9.33
CA LEU A 176 1.62 -28.83 7.96
C LEU A 176 2.84 -27.95 7.79
N LYS A 177 3.97 -28.54 7.40
CA LYS A 177 5.22 -27.82 7.17
C LYS A 177 5.53 -27.71 5.69
N ASN A 178 6.26 -26.67 5.31
CA ASN A 178 6.63 -26.38 3.91
C ASN A 178 5.43 -26.34 2.96
N ALA A 179 4.27 -25.97 3.49
CA ALA A 179 3.04 -25.88 2.72
C ALA A 179 2.99 -24.59 1.90
N LEU A 180 2.10 -24.57 0.88
CA LEU A 180 1.72 -23.37 0.17
C LEU A 180 0.35 -22.91 0.67
N ILE A 181 0.15 -21.59 0.76
CA ILE A 181 -1.16 -20.99 1.03
C ILE A 181 -1.49 -20.02 -0.10
N TYR A 182 -2.64 -20.20 -0.72
CA TYR A 182 -3.26 -19.18 -1.56
C TYR A 182 -4.34 -18.49 -0.73
N ALA A 183 -4.07 -17.28 -0.28
CA ALA A 183 -5.03 -16.49 0.47
C ALA A 183 -6.04 -15.86 -0.48
N ASN A 184 -7.32 -16.00 -0.14
CA ASN A 184 -8.50 -15.75 -0.95
C ASN A 184 -8.58 -16.66 -2.18
N ASP A 185 -9.38 -17.71 -2.08
CA ASP A 185 -9.58 -18.75 -3.09
C ASP A 185 -10.12 -18.22 -4.43
N VAL A 186 -10.85 -17.08 -4.39
CA VAL A 186 -11.41 -16.41 -5.57
C VAL A 186 -10.38 -15.55 -6.29
N THR A 187 -9.72 -14.65 -5.59
CA THR A 187 -8.81 -13.65 -6.19
C THR A 187 -7.40 -14.18 -6.38
N ARG A 188 -6.96 -15.04 -5.47
CA ARG A 188 -5.59 -15.60 -5.40
C ARG A 188 -4.49 -14.56 -5.53
N TYR A 189 -4.71 -13.36 -5.00
CA TYR A 189 -3.72 -12.27 -5.04
C TYR A 189 -2.44 -12.64 -4.32
N HIS A 190 -2.57 -13.42 -3.23
CA HIS A 190 -1.45 -13.67 -2.33
C HIS A 190 -1.11 -15.15 -2.26
N ARG A 191 0.15 -15.43 -2.48
CA ARG A 191 0.74 -16.75 -2.36
C ARG A 191 1.83 -16.73 -1.31
N PHE A 192 1.62 -17.49 -0.24
CA PHE A 192 2.65 -17.75 0.75
C PHE A 192 3.33 -19.10 0.48
N PHE A 193 4.60 -19.20 0.82
CA PHE A 193 5.40 -20.41 0.66
C PHE A 193 6.19 -20.71 1.94
N ASP A 194 6.75 -21.93 2.04
CA ASP A 194 7.43 -22.43 3.23
C ASP A 194 6.60 -22.27 4.51
N ALA A 195 5.28 -22.43 4.36
CA ALA A 195 4.36 -22.20 5.45
C ALA A 195 4.39 -23.32 6.49
N THR A 196 4.35 -22.94 7.77
CA THR A 196 4.01 -23.82 8.88
C THR A 196 2.60 -23.49 9.34
N ILE A 197 1.65 -24.43 9.14
CA ILE A 197 0.22 -24.19 9.32
C ILE A 197 -0.35 -25.13 10.36
N GLN A 198 -1.10 -24.58 11.32
CA GLN A 198 -1.96 -25.31 12.25
C GLN A 198 -3.41 -25.10 11.84
N VAL A 199 -4.00 -26.08 11.18
CA VAL A 199 -5.44 -26.10 10.88
C VAL A 199 -6.19 -26.51 12.13
N LYS A 200 -7.16 -25.70 12.56
CA LYS A 200 -7.99 -25.96 13.74
C LYS A 200 -9.40 -26.41 13.37
N GLY A 201 -9.87 -25.99 12.23
CA GLY A 201 -11.19 -26.32 11.72
C GLY A 201 -11.36 -25.71 10.32
N ARG A 202 -12.53 -25.90 9.72
CA ARG A 202 -12.82 -25.39 8.39
C ARG A 202 -12.75 -23.87 8.28
N LEU A 203 -12.99 -23.16 9.38
CA LEU A 203 -13.07 -21.69 9.42
C LEU A 203 -11.94 -21.03 10.21
N ASP A 204 -10.98 -21.81 10.72
CA ASP A 204 -9.88 -21.28 11.55
C ASP A 204 -8.57 -22.03 11.30
N TYR A 205 -7.51 -21.25 11.05
CA TYR A 205 -6.13 -21.72 11.02
C TYR A 205 -5.18 -20.64 11.52
N ARG A 206 -3.97 -21.04 11.88
CA ARG A 206 -2.85 -20.15 12.15
C ARG A 206 -1.64 -20.60 11.38
N ALA A 207 -0.85 -19.65 10.91
CA ALA A 207 0.36 -19.97 10.18
C ALA A 207 1.45 -18.91 10.38
N SER A 208 2.66 -19.30 9.98
CA SER A 208 3.76 -18.42 9.63
C SER A 208 4.30 -18.84 8.27
N ALA A 209 4.70 -17.88 7.44
CA ALA A 209 5.13 -18.18 6.08
C ALA A 209 5.94 -17.05 5.45
N SER A 210 6.64 -17.36 4.39
CA SER A 210 7.35 -16.40 3.54
C SER A 210 6.44 -15.93 2.39
N TYR A 211 6.66 -14.69 1.97
CA TYR A 211 5.96 -14.02 0.87
C TYR A 211 6.98 -13.26 0.01
N LEU A 212 6.75 -13.16 -1.30
CA LEU A 212 7.60 -12.37 -2.21
C LEU A 212 6.82 -11.13 -2.66
N TYR A 213 7.24 -9.98 -2.15
CA TYR A 213 6.81 -8.69 -2.67
C TYR A 213 7.60 -8.39 -3.95
N LYS A 214 6.89 -7.97 -5.02
CA LYS A 214 7.51 -7.58 -6.30
C LYS A 214 7.37 -6.08 -6.48
N ASP A 215 8.49 -5.41 -6.70
CA ASP A 215 8.50 -3.99 -7.04
C ASP A 215 8.13 -3.74 -8.53
N GLU A 216 8.11 -2.47 -8.94
CA GLU A 216 7.78 -2.05 -10.30
C GLU A 216 8.73 -2.59 -11.39
N GLN A 217 9.97 -2.95 -11.02
CA GLN A 217 10.96 -3.55 -11.91
C GLN A 217 10.91 -5.08 -11.90
N GLY A 218 10.05 -5.67 -11.07
CA GLY A 218 9.90 -7.10 -10.91
C GLY A 218 10.95 -7.73 -10.00
N VAL A 219 11.72 -6.94 -9.25
CA VAL A 219 12.62 -7.44 -8.21
C VAL A 219 11.80 -7.98 -7.05
N GLU A 220 12.18 -9.16 -6.58
CA GLU A 220 11.47 -9.87 -5.51
C GLU A 220 12.12 -9.63 -4.16
N TRP A 221 11.34 -9.10 -3.22
CA TRP A 221 11.77 -8.80 -1.85
C TRP A 221 11.05 -9.74 -0.88
N PRO A 222 11.78 -10.59 -0.13
CA PRO A 222 11.16 -11.54 0.80
C PRO A 222 10.62 -10.82 2.05
N ILE A 223 9.38 -11.15 2.41
CA ILE A 223 8.76 -10.75 3.68
C ILE A 223 8.42 -12.03 4.45
N PHE A 224 8.80 -12.12 5.71
CA PHE A 224 8.35 -13.18 6.59
C PHE A 224 7.17 -12.70 7.43
N PHE A 225 6.02 -13.35 7.25
CA PHE A 225 4.84 -13.16 8.08
C PHE A 225 4.88 -14.17 9.23
N ASP A 226 5.20 -13.70 10.41
CA ASP A 226 5.27 -14.54 11.61
C ASP A 226 3.89 -14.85 12.17
N LYS A 227 2.88 -14.07 11.78
CA LYS A 227 1.51 -14.22 12.21
C LYS A 227 0.56 -14.15 11.01
N ILE A 228 -0.05 -15.28 10.68
CA ILE A 228 -1.14 -15.41 9.72
C ILE A 228 -2.32 -15.99 10.48
N ASP A 229 -3.43 -15.28 10.51
CA ASP A 229 -4.67 -15.64 11.25
C ASP A 229 -5.89 -15.40 10.34
N VAL A 230 -7.04 -15.87 10.82
CA VAL A 230 -8.35 -15.61 10.22
C VAL A 230 -9.10 -14.58 11.06
N ASP A 231 -9.67 -13.57 10.42
CA ASP A 231 -10.46 -12.54 11.08
C ASP A 231 -11.91 -12.99 11.36
N THR A 232 -12.70 -12.11 11.93
CA THR A 232 -14.12 -12.38 12.24
C THR A 232 -15.04 -12.52 11.03
N ALA A 233 -14.57 -12.12 9.85
CA ALA A 233 -15.25 -12.31 8.57
C ALA A 233 -14.77 -13.57 7.82
N TYR A 234 -13.98 -14.39 8.49
CA TYR A 234 -13.33 -15.59 7.93
C TYR A 234 -12.38 -15.28 6.78
N SER A 235 -11.75 -14.11 6.79
CA SER A 235 -10.76 -13.71 5.80
C SER A 235 -9.34 -13.80 6.38
N THR A 236 -8.41 -14.26 5.57
CA THR A 236 -7.00 -14.38 5.95
C THR A 236 -6.36 -13.01 6.11
N THR A 237 -5.71 -12.81 7.25
CA THR A 237 -4.90 -11.64 7.55
C THR A 237 -3.49 -12.06 7.91
N ALA A 238 -2.49 -11.27 7.51
CA ALA A 238 -1.11 -11.56 7.87
C ALA A 238 -0.38 -10.30 8.35
N MET A 239 0.49 -10.47 9.33
CA MET A 239 1.38 -9.42 9.85
C MET A 239 2.82 -9.92 9.82
N GLY A 240 3.71 -9.04 9.37
CA GLY A 240 5.15 -9.25 9.35
C GLY A 240 5.86 -7.94 9.59
N SER A 241 7.19 -7.96 9.71
CA SER A 241 7.99 -6.76 9.92
C SER A 241 9.30 -6.84 9.14
N ILE A 242 9.75 -5.68 8.67
CA ILE A 242 11.04 -5.48 8.02
C ILE A 242 11.94 -4.74 9.00
N ALA A 243 12.97 -5.40 9.49
CA ALA A 243 13.89 -4.82 10.46
C ALA A 243 14.77 -3.73 9.83
N MET A 244 15.14 -2.72 10.62
CA MET A 244 16.11 -1.74 10.20
C MET A 244 17.45 -2.41 9.86
N GLY A 245 17.98 -2.15 8.64
CA GLY A 245 19.20 -2.78 8.11
C GLY A 245 18.95 -4.05 7.30
N GLN A 246 17.74 -4.54 7.24
CA GLN A 246 17.32 -5.51 6.23
C GLN A 246 17.09 -4.75 4.92
N GLU A 247 17.78 -5.16 3.84
CA GLU A 247 17.53 -4.57 2.52
C GLU A 247 16.11 -4.94 2.06
N PHE A 248 15.24 -3.92 1.98
CA PHE A 248 13.90 -4.06 1.44
C PHE A 248 13.49 -2.73 0.80
N PHE A 249 12.96 -2.79 -0.41
CA PHE A 249 12.55 -1.62 -1.17
C PHE A 249 11.09 -1.75 -1.64
N LEU A 250 10.32 -0.68 -1.44
CA LEU A 250 8.97 -0.55 -2.03
C LEU A 250 9.05 -0.36 -3.55
N SER A 251 10.07 0.36 -4.00
CA SER A 251 10.57 0.47 -5.37
C SER A 251 12.06 0.82 -5.30
N PRO A 252 12.83 0.81 -6.38
CA PRO A 252 14.27 1.12 -6.36
C PRO A 252 14.63 2.45 -5.70
N TYR A 253 13.66 3.34 -5.57
CA TYR A 253 13.83 4.70 -5.04
C TYR A 253 13.42 4.86 -3.58
N PHE A 254 12.74 3.87 -3.00
CA PHE A 254 12.13 3.93 -1.67
C PHE A 254 12.50 2.70 -0.84
N GLU A 255 13.53 2.80 -0.01
CA GLU A 255 13.87 1.79 0.99
C GLU A 255 12.83 1.84 2.12
N PHE A 256 12.49 0.69 2.71
CA PHE A 256 11.48 0.61 3.76
C PHE A 256 11.95 -0.18 4.98
N THR A 257 11.49 0.23 6.15
CA THR A 257 11.57 -0.51 7.42
C THR A 257 10.29 -0.27 8.23
N GLY A 258 9.78 -1.30 8.86
CA GLY A 258 8.54 -1.21 9.67
C GLY A 258 7.66 -2.43 9.53
N ASP A 259 6.40 -2.29 9.88
CA ASP A 259 5.41 -3.34 9.87
C ASP A 259 4.71 -3.44 8.51
N VAL A 260 4.38 -4.66 8.13
CA VAL A 260 3.67 -4.97 6.88
C VAL A 260 2.45 -5.79 7.21
N LYS A 261 1.30 -5.36 6.69
CA LYS A 261 0.02 -6.03 6.89
C LYS A 261 -0.58 -6.43 5.54
N LEU A 262 -1.08 -7.65 5.49
CA LEU A 262 -1.77 -8.21 4.35
C LEU A 262 -3.21 -8.52 4.73
N LEU A 263 -4.14 -8.12 3.86
CA LEU A 263 -5.55 -8.50 3.90
C LEU A 263 -5.87 -9.25 2.61
N SER A 264 -6.30 -10.50 2.71
CA SER A 264 -6.49 -11.39 1.55
C SER A 264 -7.42 -10.85 0.46
N GLY A 265 -8.41 -10.06 0.83
CA GLY A 265 -9.34 -9.42 -0.10
C GLY A 265 -8.79 -8.18 -0.83
N ARG A 266 -7.58 -7.70 -0.50
CA ARG A 266 -6.94 -6.55 -1.15
C ARG A 266 -5.70 -7.01 -1.89
N LYS A 267 -5.47 -6.47 -3.09
CA LYS A 267 -4.30 -6.79 -3.90
C LYS A 267 -3.00 -6.26 -3.29
N ASP A 268 -3.05 -5.07 -2.72
CA ASP A 268 -1.88 -4.34 -2.27
C ASP A 268 -1.71 -4.42 -0.76
N LEU A 269 -0.45 -4.40 -0.31
CA LEU A 269 -0.08 -4.50 1.10
C LEU A 269 -0.14 -3.13 1.77
N GLU A 270 -0.43 -3.13 3.07
CA GLU A 270 -0.39 -1.95 3.94
C GLU A 270 0.97 -1.92 4.67
N PHE A 271 1.63 -0.78 4.62
CA PHE A 271 2.95 -0.54 5.22
C PHE A 271 2.82 0.55 6.28
N ASP A 272 3.33 0.30 7.49
CA ASP A 272 3.42 1.25 8.61
C ASP A 272 4.87 1.29 9.11
N GLY A 273 5.55 2.43 8.91
CA GLY A 273 6.94 2.54 9.29
C GLY A 273 7.65 3.74 8.67
N GLY A 274 8.90 3.53 8.28
CA GLY A 274 9.73 4.55 7.65
C GLY A 274 10.12 4.21 6.24
N THR A 275 10.12 5.21 5.36
CA THR A 275 10.78 5.13 4.06
C THR A 275 11.99 6.04 4.00
N ARG A 276 13.03 5.62 3.29
CA ARG A 276 14.25 6.39 3.05
C ARG A 276 14.53 6.47 1.56
N LEU A 277 14.82 7.70 1.09
CA LEU A 277 15.01 7.97 -0.31
C LEU A 277 16.43 7.56 -0.78
N ALA A 278 16.55 7.17 -2.04
CA ALA A 278 17.81 6.70 -2.64
C ALA A 278 18.49 7.76 -3.54
N PHE A 279 18.29 9.08 -3.24
CA PHE A 279 18.93 10.16 -4.01
C PHE A 279 20.44 10.28 -3.73
N GLU A 280 21.16 10.84 -4.70
CA GLU A 280 22.61 11.13 -4.61
C GLU A 280 22.82 12.64 -4.37
N CYS A 281 22.87 13.06 -3.10
CA CYS A 281 23.20 14.43 -2.69
C CYS A 281 23.96 14.38 -1.36
N GLU A 282 25.13 15.03 -1.27
CA GLU A 282 25.96 15.03 -0.06
C GLU A 282 25.44 16.03 0.97
N ASP A 283 24.75 17.08 0.55
CA ASP A 283 24.25 18.16 1.43
C ASP A 283 23.06 17.71 2.25
N PHE A 284 22.29 16.74 1.77
CA PHE A 284 21.09 16.27 2.45
C PHE A 284 21.29 14.91 3.11
N LYS A 285 21.21 14.89 4.43
CA LYS A 285 21.22 13.64 5.18
C LYS A 285 19.89 12.91 4.98
N ARG A 286 19.93 11.73 4.34
CA ARG A 286 18.75 10.87 4.13
C ARG A 286 18.15 10.43 5.46
N GLN A 287 16.93 10.86 5.76
CA GLN A 287 16.17 10.51 6.96
C GLN A 287 15.15 9.42 6.66
N TRP A 288 14.69 8.75 7.70
CA TRP A 288 13.56 7.84 7.64
C TRP A 288 12.24 8.62 7.81
N ILE A 289 11.49 8.77 6.73
CA ILE A 289 10.21 9.49 6.69
C ILE A 289 9.13 8.54 7.17
N GLN A 290 8.43 8.89 8.26
CA GLN A 290 7.34 8.07 8.78
C GLN A 290 6.10 8.17 7.89
N PHE A 291 5.46 7.04 7.62
CA PHE A 291 4.18 6.98 6.92
C PHE A 291 3.42 5.69 7.28
N GLU A 292 2.11 5.71 7.02
CA GLU A 292 1.23 4.53 7.03
C GLU A 292 0.36 4.60 5.77
N SER A 293 0.41 3.58 4.92
CA SER A 293 -0.37 3.56 3.67
C SER A 293 -0.43 2.18 3.02
N VAL A 294 -1.46 1.99 2.20
CA VAL A 294 -1.50 0.90 1.22
C VAL A 294 -0.68 1.31 0.00
N ILE A 295 0.27 0.48 -0.42
CA ILE A 295 1.21 0.79 -1.49
C ILE A 295 0.94 -0.09 -2.71
N ASP A 296 0.62 0.54 -3.84
CA ASP A 296 0.67 -0.11 -5.16
C ASP A 296 2.15 -0.14 -5.62
N PRO A 297 2.76 -1.33 -5.82
CA PRO A 297 4.14 -1.43 -6.28
C PRO A 297 4.41 -0.77 -7.64
N ALA A 298 3.38 -0.61 -8.47
CA ALA A 298 3.50 0.01 -9.80
C ALA A 298 3.44 1.54 -9.77
N ASP A 299 2.96 2.14 -8.67
CA ASP A 299 2.87 3.61 -8.48
C ASP A 299 3.05 3.95 -6.99
N VAL A 300 4.28 3.79 -6.50
CA VAL A 300 4.61 4.07 -5.10
C VAL A 300 4.37 5.55 -4.79
N ALA A 301 3.42 5.80 -3.89
CA ALA A 301 3.04 7.12 -3.42
C ALA A 301 3.02 7.15 -1.89
N ILE A 302 3.92 7.90 -1.31
CA ILE A 302 4.01 8.08 0.14
C ILE A 302 3.16 9.30 0.51
N PRO A 303 2.00 9.14 1.15
CA PRO A 303 1.18 10.27 1.56
C PRO A 303 1.93 11.11 2.58
N LEU A 304 1.79 12.42 2.50
CA LEU A 304 2.39 13.33 3.45
C LEU A 304 1.30 13.90 4.37
N ASP A 305 1.54 13.79 5.67
CA ASP A 305 0.75 14.50 6.67
C ASP A 305 1.05 16.01 6.63
N SER A 306 0.18 16.79 7.27
CA SER A 306 0.35 18.26 7.40
C SER A 306 1.67 18.62 8.10
N ILE A 307 2.24 17.71 8.88
CA ILE A 307 3.56 17.83 9.53
C ILE A 307 4.34 16.57 9.17
N VAL A 308 5.33 16.72 8.29
CA VAL A 308 6.21 15.61 7.92
C VAL A 308 7.15 15.29 9.08
N GLN A 309 7.19 14.03 9.48
CA GLN A 309 7.99 13.59 10.62
C GLN A 309 8.96 12.46 10.25
N GLU A 310 10.11 12.46 10.91
CA GLU A 310 10.99 11.30 10.97
C GLU A 310 10.41 10.26 11.94
N MET A 311 10.83 8.99 11.84
CA MET A 311 10.46 7.94 12.79
C MET A 311 10.73 8.29 14.26
N THR A 312 11.70 9.18 14.54
CA THR A 312 11.99 9.72 15.89
C THR A 312 11.07 10.88 16.30
N LYS A 313 10.04 11.20 15.48
CA LYS A 313 9.12 12.33 15.66
C LYS A 313 9.76 13.72 15.50
N ALA A 314 10.96 13.80 14.95
CA ALA A 314 11.54 15.10 14.56
C ALA A 314 10.84 15.62 13.29
N HIS A 315 10.58 16.93 13.23
CA HIS A 315 9.97 17.57 12.06
C HIS A 315 10.98 17.65 10.91
N LEU A 316 10.54 17.28 9.73
CA LEU A 316 11.33 17.36 8.50
C LEU A 316 10.83 18.52 7.64
N GLY A 317 11.76 19.29 7.09
CA GLY A 317 11.50 20.35 6.12
C GLY A 317 11.53 19.81 4.68
N VAL A 318 10.68 20.40 3.82
CA VAL A 318 10.58 20.02 2.41
C VAL A 318 10.41 21.26 1.55
N GLY A 319 11.34 21.52 0.64
CA GLY A 319 11.31 22.68 -0.24
C GLY A 319 12.28 23.77 0.20
N ILE A 320 11.97 25.01 -0.14
CA ILE A 320 12.72 26.18 0.30
C ILE A 320 12.11 26.68 1.59
N ILE A 321 12.95 26.87 2.61
CA ILE A 321 12.57 27.20 3.98
C ILE A 321 13.13 28.55 4.34
N MET A 322 12.35 29.33 5.06
CA MET A 322 12.75 30.61 5.65
C MET A 322 12.88 30.45 7.17
N SER A 323 14.02 30.87 7.70
CA SER A 323 14.27 30.91 9.14
C SER A 323 13.42 31.98 9.82
N ASP A 324 12.92 31.69 11.03
CA ASP A 324 12.19 32.66 11.86
C ASP A 324 13.16 33.50 12.74
N ASP A 325 14.42 33.06 12.83
CA ASP A 325 15.45 33.74 13.64
C ASP A 325 16.20 34.86 12.88
N ALA A 326 16.60 35.90 13.57
CA ALA A 326 17.48 36.94 13.02
C ALA A 326 18.98 36.54 13.18
N PRO A 327 19.83 36.68 12.13
CA PRO A 327 19.51 37.26 10.82
C PRO A 327 18.61 36.31 10.01
N PHE A 328 17.73 36.93 9.25
CA PHE A 328 16.82 36.19 8.36
C PHE A 328 17.61 35.38 7.34
N THR A 329 17.41 34.07 7.32
CA THR A 329 18.12 33.18 6.40
C THR A 329 17.13 32.28 5.68
N SER A 330 17.48 31.86 4.47
CA SER A 330 16.75 30.84 3.73
C SER A 330 17.67 29.71 3.34
N TYR A 331 17.12 28.49 3.28
CA TYR A 331 17.88 27.29 2.94
C TYR A 331 16.99 26.26 2.25
N SER A 332 17.64 25.36 1.49
CA SER A 332 17.00 24.22 0.86
C SER A 332 16.87 23.06 1.83
N ALA A 333 15.78 22.31 1.74
CA ALA A 333 15.57 21.09 2.50
C ALA A 333 14.82 20.07 1.65
N PHE A 334 15.21 18.80 1.73
CA PHE A 334 14.43 17.71 1.17
C PHE A 334 14.37 16.55 2.15
N PHE A 335 13.32 16.57 2.97
CA PHE A 335 13.12 15.67 4.10
C PHE A 335 14.31 15.68 5.08
N THR A 336 14.84 16.86 5.34
CA THR A 336 15.91 17.09 6.33
C THR A 336 15.36 17.68 7.60
N LYS A 337 16.04 17.44 8.74
CA LYS A 337 15.62 18.01 10.03
C LYS A 337 15.73 19.54 9.99
N LYS A 338 14.67 20.22 10.36
CA LYS A 338 14.69 21.68 10.52
C LYS A 338 15.57 22.07 11.71
N PRO A 339 16.47 23.05 11.56
CA PRO A 339 17.25 23.59 12.66
C PRO A 339 16.36 24.15 13.78
N ASP A 340 15.34 24.93 13.42
CA ASP A 340 14.35 25.47 14.34
C ASP A 340 12.92 25.02 13.96
N ARG A 341 12.04 24.92 14.97
CA ARG A 341 10.63 24.58 14.77
C ARG A 341 9.81 25.73 14.19
N GLY A 342 10.28 26.96 14.35
CA GLY A 342 9.68 28.18 13.80
C GLY A 342 9.90 28.34 12.31
N ASP A 343 10.92 27.66 11.75
CA ASP A 343 11.24 27.73 10.32
C ASP A 343 10.07 27.26 9.45
N ARG A 344 9.76 28.03 8.40
CA ARG A 344 8.56 27.82 7.57
C ARG A 344 8.93 27.57 6.11
N GLU A 345 8.27 26.60 5.50
CA GLU A 345 8.35 26.38 4.06
C GLU A 345 7.70 27.55 3.31
N ILE A 346 8.37 28.06 2.25
CA ILE A 346 7.77 29.06 1.35
C ILE A 346 6.51 28.48 0.71
N PHE A 347 6.60 27.26 0.17
CA PHE A 347 5.46 26.51 -0.35
C PHE A 347 5.20 25.29 0.51
N LYS A 348 3.98 25.14 1.01
CA LYS A 348 3.62 23.98 1.83
C LYS A 348 3.57 22.73 0.98
N PRO A 349 4.20 21.62 1.42
CA PRO A 349 4.08 20.36 0.72
C PRO A 349 2.62 19.85 0.73
N GLU A 350 2.15 19.38 -0.41
CA GLU A 350 0.79 18.86 -0.59
C GLU A 350 0.81 17.54 -1.38
N GLY A 351 -0.14 16.64 -1.08
CA GLY A 351 -0.32 15.39 -1.80
C GLY A 351 0.59 14.27 -1.34
N ALA A 352 1.41 13.72 -2.22
CA ALA A 352 2.26 12.57 -1.94
C ALA A 352 3.66 12.73 -2.51
N LEU A 353 4.62 12.14 -1.82
CA LEU A 353 5.98 11.96 -2.34
C LEU A 353 6.00 10.79 -3.32
N ARG A 354 6.53 11.01 -4.52
CA ARG A 354 6.64 10.04 -5.61
C ARG A 354 7.99 10.17 -6.30
N PHE A 355 8.32 9.19 -7.12
CA PHE A 355 9.44 9.30 -8.06
C PHE A 355 8.93 9.42 -9.50
N ASP A 356 9.28 10.50 -10.17
CA ASP A 356 9.00 10.72 -11.59
C ASP A 356 10.14 10.14 -12.45
N SER A 357 9.97 8.91 -12.89
CA SER A 357 10.98 8.20 -13.69
C SER A 357 11.28 8.86 -15.05
N LYS A 358 10.35 9.65 -15.61
CA LYS A 358 10.54 10.34 -16.89
C LYS A 358 11.55 11.48 -16.80
N LYS A 359 11.58 12.16 -15.65
CA LYS A 359 12.47 13.29 -15.38
C LYS A 359 13.57 12.95 -14.37
N ALA A 360 13.62 11.70 -13.88
CA ALA A 360 14.57 11.21 -12.88
C ALA A 360 14.64 12.11 -11.64
N ARG A 361 13.48 12.34 -10.99
CA ARG A 361 13.36 13.23 -9.83
C ARG A 361 12.34 12.75 -8.82
N TYR A 362 12.60 13.05 -7.56
CA TYR A 362 11.60 12.97 -6.50
C TYR A 362 10.68 14.18 -6.57
N VAL A 363 9.38 13.97 -6.38
CA VAL A 363 8.38 15.04 -6.43
C VAL A 363 7.42 14.93 -5.27
N VAL A 364 7.04 16.07 -4.73
CA VAL A 364 5.94 16.22 -3.76
C VAL A 364 4.87 17.07 -4.39
N CYS A 365 3.76 16.46 -4.74
CA CYS A 365 2.61 17.13 -5.33
C CYS A 365 1.38 16.20 -5.34
N THR A 366 0.23 16.73 -5.77
CA THR A 366 -0.95 15.90 -6.06
C THR A 366 -0.75 15.07 -7.32
N ALA A 367 -1.49 13.95 -7.45
CA ALA A 367 -1.42 13.10 -8.63
C ALA A 367 -1.85 13.83 -9.91
N GLU A 368 -2.80 14.76 -9.81
CA GLU A 368 -3.26 15.60 -10.92
C GLU A 368 -2.15 16.54 -11.39
N LYS A 369 -1.48 17.22 -10.47
CA LYS A 369 -0.36 18.13 -10.75
C LYS A 369 0.79 17.39 -11.43
N LEU A 370 1.12 16.17 -10.98
CA LEU A 370 2.16 15.35 -11.61
C LEU A 370 1.83 14.99 -13.06
N ARG A 371 0.58 14.68 -13.36
CA ARG A 371 0.14 14.36 -14.73
C ARG A 371 0.16 15.59 -15.64
N ARG A 372 -0.11 16.77 -15.09
CA ARG A 372 -0.21 18.03 -15.82
C ARG A 372 0.32 19.19 -14.98
N GLU A 373 1.60 19.50 -15.11
CA GLU A 373 2.32 20.49 -14.31
C GLU A 373 1.70 21.91 -14.33
N GLY A 374 0.96 22.26 -15.38
CA GLY A 374 0.25 23.55 -15.48
C GLY A 374 -1.01 23.66 -14.61
N LEU A 375 -1.42 22.60 -13.88
CA LEU A 375 -2.53 22.69 -12.93
C LEU A 375 -2.13 23.44 -11.67
N PRO A 376 -3.09 24.09 -10.96
CA PRO A 376 -2.85 24.66 -9.65
C PRO A 376 -2.34 23.63 -8.63
N GLY A 377 -1.63 24.11 -7.61
CA GLY A 377 -1.13 23.32 -6.47
C GLY A 377 0.39 23.33 -6.36
N THR A 378 0.87 22.94 -5.21
CA THR A 378 2.31 22.90 -4.89
C THR A 378 3.02 21.79 -5.64
N LEU A 379 4.21 22.08 -6.15
CA LEU A 379 5.19 21.13 -6.67
C LEU A 379 6.54 21.41 -6.03
N ILE A 380 7.09 20.41 -5.33
CA ILE A 380 8.45 20.46 -4.78
C ILE A 380 9.21 19.29 -5.39
N GLU A 381 10.42 19.53 -5.86
CA GLU A 381 11.21 18.52 -6.55
C GLU A 381 12.68 18.53 -6.18
N LEU A 382 13.28 17.33 -6.22
CA LEU A 382 14.70 17.11 -6.11
C LEU A 382 15.13 16.13 -7.20
N PRO A 383 16.12 16.45 -8.05
CA PRO A 383 16.71 15.48 -8.98
C PRO A 383 17.25 14.24 -8.24
N GLU A 384 17.20 13.07 -8.88
CA GLU A 384 17.83 11.84 -8.35
C GLU A 384 19.32 12.05 -8.07
N LYS A 385 19.98 12.82 -8.96
CA LYS A 385 21.40 13.19 -8.86
C LYS A 385 21.53 14.69 -8.82
N GLY A 386 21.93 15.21 -7.68
CA GLY A 386 22.04 16.63 -7.43
C GLY A 386 21.38 17.06 -6.13
N CYS A 387 21.56 18.32 -5.78
CA CYS A 387 21.06 18.90 -4.52
C CYS A 387 20.12 20.10 -4.76
N GLU A 388 19.78 20.40 -6.02
CA GLU A 388 18.98 21.57 -6.37
C GLU A 388 17.50 21.31 -6.06
N VAL A 389 17.02 21.84 -4.95
CA VAL A 389 15.59 21.81 -4.62
C VAL A 389 14.89 22.93 -5.36
N TYR A 390 13.84 22.59 -6.08
CA TYR A 390 12.94 23.53 -6.72
C TYR A 390 11.54 23.40 -6.12
N SER A 391 10.91 24.53 -5.83
CA SER A 391 9.55 24.59 -5.28
C SER A 391 8.71 25.59 -6.05
N SER A 392 7.43 25.29 -6.30
CA SER A 392 6.50 26.19 -6.96
C SER A 392 5.07 26.01 -6.43
N GLY A 393 4.24 27.04 -6.57
CA GLY A 393 2.86 27.03 -6.12
C GLY A 393 2.35 28.42 -5.77
N ALA A 394 1.28 28.45 -4.97
CA ALA A 394 0.77 29.64 -4.32
C ALA A 394 1.06 29.59 -2.81
N SER A 395 1.49 30.70 -2.24
CA SER A 395 1.87 30.78 -0.82
C SER A 395 1.60 32.15 -0.24
N LYS A 396 1.23 32.16 1.03
CA LYS A 396 1.43 33.34 1.88
C LYS A 396 2.86 33.26 2.38
N LEU A 397 3.72 34.17 1.88
CA LEU A 397 5.10 34.22 2.33
C LEU A 397 5.16 34.33 3.85
N PRO A 398 6.17 33.79 4.51
CA PRO A 398 6.27 33.78 5.97
C PRO A 398 6.66 35.15 6.56
N PHE A 399 6.12 36.24 5.99
CA PHE A 399 6.22 37.59 6.49
C PHE A 399 4.91 38.06 7.12
N ASP A 400 4.97 38.76 8.22
CA ASP A 400 3.82 39.42 8.84
C ASP A 400 3.86 40.92 8.53
N PHE A 401 3.25 41.33 7.44
CA PHE A 401 3.11 42.71 7.03
C PHE A 401 1.98 43.45 7.76
N SER A 402 1.46 42.90 8.84
CA SER A 402 0.43 43.48 9.74
C SER A 402 -0.91 43.80 9.05
N ILE A 403 -0.93 44.77 8.12
CA ILE A 403 -2.16 45.27 7.47
C ILE A 403 -2.26 44.92 6.00
N ILE A 404 -1.27 44.21 5.46
CA ILE A 404 -1.22 43.80 4.06
C ILE A 404 -1.47 42.29 3.97
N ASP A 405 -2.58 41.86 3.40
CA ASP A 405 -2.73 40.50 2.98
C ASP A 405 -2.02 40.31 1.63
N HIS A 406 -1.30 39.21 1.52
CA HIS A 406 -0.48 38.96 0.33
C HIS A 406 -0.52 37.49 -0.07
N THR A 407 -0.43 37.22 -1.36
CA THR A 407 -0.27 35.88 -1.92
C THR A 407 0.80 35.93 -3.00
N PHE A 408 1.89 35.22 -2.78
CA PHE A 408 2.91 35.00 -3.78
C PHE A 408 2.57 33.74 -4.59
N VAL A 409 2.64 33.85 -5.90
CA VAL A 409 2.47 32.71 -6.81
C VAL A 409 3.69 32.64 -7.72
N GLY A 410 4.42 31.53 -7.64
CA GLY A 410 5.65 31.43 -8.40
C GLY A 410 6.49 30.22 -8.03
N SER A 411 7.78 30.39 -8.13
CA SER A 411 8.78 29.36 -7.80
C SER A 411 9.90 29.92 -6.94
N ALA A 412 10.57 29.03 -6.21
CA ALA A 412 11.75 29.33 -5.39
C ALA A 412 12.77 28.20 -5.54
N TRP A 413 14.04 28.55 -5.59
CA TRP A 413 15.18 27.62 -5.69
C TRP A 413 16.46 28.26 -5.19
N GLU A 414 17.46 27.43 -4.92
CA GLU A 414 18.81 27.89 -4.65
C GLU A 414 19.63 27.93 -5.95
N SER A 415 20.25 29.07 -6.22
CA SER A 415 21.12 29.22 -7.40
C SER A 415 22.46 28.51 -7.20
N GLU A 416 23.22 28.27 -8.27
CA GLU A 416 24.59 27.72 -8.23
C GLU A 416 25.55 28.53 -7.31
N SER A 417 25.26 29.80 -7.08
CA SER A 417 26.02 30.66 -6.16
C SER A 417 25.62 30.52 -4.69
N GLY A 418 24.69 29.63 -4.33
CA GLY A 418 24.15 29.44 -2.99
C GLY A 418 23.18 30.53 -2.54
N LYS A 419 22.68 31.36 -3.47
CA LYS A 419 21.68 32.40 -3.17
C LYS A 419 20.29 31.90 -3.47
N MET A 420 19.36 32.14 -2.53
CA MET A 420 17.94 31.89 -2.79
C MET A 420 17.38 32.85 -3.82
N GLN A 421 16.62 32.28 -4.74
CA GLN A 421 15.94 32.98 -5.82
C GLN A 421 14.44 32.68 -5.72
N MET A 422 13.62 33.69 -5.97
CA MET A 422 12.17 33.51 -6.17
C MET A 422 11.75 34.25 -7.43
N LYS A 423 10.85 33.64 -8.20
CA LYS A 423 10.29 34.24 -9.43
C LYS A 423 8.80 34.02 -9.49
N GLY A 424 8.02 35.08 -9.73
CA GLY A 424 6.56 34.92 -9.74
C GLY A 424 5.79 36.23 -9.80
N SER A 425 4.58 36.17 -9.24
CA SER A 425 3.63 37.25 -9.10
C SER A 425 3.24 37.42 -7.64
N LEU A 426 2.93 38.64 -7.24
CA LEU A 426 2.51 39.00 -5.89
C LEU A 426 1.16 39.71 -5.94
N ALA A 427 0.14 39.10 -5.37
CA ALA A 427 -1.17 39.68 -5.19
C ALA A 427 -1.25 40.29 -3.80
N LEU A 428 -1.62 41.56 -3.72
CA LEU A 428 -1.65 42.37 -2.50
C LEU A 428 -3.04 42.92 -2.25
N ASP A 429 -3.52 42.73 -1.02
CA ASP A 429 -4.69 43.45 -0.50
C ASP A 429 -4.26 44.45 0.57
N ILE A 430 -4.38 45.73 0.20
CA ILE A 430 -4.02 46.86 1.02
C ILE A 430 -5.26 47.72 1.16
N TYR A 431 -5.58 48.20 2.37
CA TYR A 431 -6.71 49.10 2.51
C TYR A 431 -6.46 50.41 1.75
N MET A 432 -7.13 50.56 0.62
CA MET A 432 -7.06 51.71 -0.28
C MET A 432 -8.49 52.09 -0.72
N SER A 433 -8.76 53.36 -0.96
CA SER A 433 -10.05 53.77 -1.50
C SER A 433 -10.09 53.58 -3.02
N ASP A 434 -11.26 53.27 -3.56
CA ASP A 434 -11.46 53.05 -5.01
C ASP A 434 -10.93 54.24 -5.85
N ASN A 435 -11.12 55.47 -5.37
CA ASN A 435 -10.60 56.68 -6.05
C ASN A 435 -9.07 56.69 -6.11
N LEU A 436 -8.40 56.22 -5.05
CA LEU A 436 -6.95 56.15 -5.02
C LEU A 436 -6.41 55.02 -5.91
N GLU A 437 -7.10 53.88 -5.92
CA GLU A 437 -6.79 52.75 -6.81
C GLU A 437 -6.86 53.20 -8.29
N SER A 438 -7.97 53.82 -8.70
CA SER A 438 -8.16 54.28 -10.08
C SER A 438 -7.16 55.40 -10.46
N HIS A 439 -6.86 56.34 -9.51
CA HIS A 439 -5.86 57.37 -9.75
C HIS A 439 -4.45 56.77 -9.96
N LEU A 440 -4.08 55.79 -9.13
CA LEU A 440 -2.79 55.08 -9.27
C LEU A 440 -2.71 54.31 -10.59
N ALA A 441 -3.79 53.62 -10.95
CA ALA A 441 -3.90 52.89 -12.24
C ALA A 441 -3.71 53.83 -13.44
N GLU A 442 -4.37 55.00 -13.40
CA GLU A 442 -4.23 56.01 -14.45
C GLU A 442 -2.80 56.55 -14.54
N GLN A 443 -2.16 56.86 -13.43
CA GLN A 443 -0.79 57.36 -13.37
C GLN A 443 0.21 56.35 -13.98
N LEU A 444 0.08 55.08 -13.62
CA LEU A 444 0.97 54.03 -14.11
C LEU A 444 0.73 53.72 -15.59
N THR A 445 -0.54 53.73 -16.02
CA THR A 445 -0.88 53.52 -17.44
C THR A 445 -0.34 54.61 -18.34
N ASN A 446 -0.36 55.87 -17.89
CA ASN A 446 0.06 57.05 -18.65
C ASN A 446 1.52 57.46 -18.37
N ALA A 447 2.26 56.75 -17.54
CA ALA A 447 3.64 57.09 -17.22
C ALA A 447 4.54 57.00 -18.47
N ALA A 448 5.32 58.03 -18.74
CA ALA A 448 6.19 58.11 -19.93
C ALA A 448 7.29 57.03 -19.96
N VAL A 449 7.60 56.44 -18.80
CA VAL A 449 8.61 55.38 -18.66
C VAL A 449 7.98 53.98 -18.68
N SER A 450 6.66 53.87 -18.69
CA SER A 450 5.98 52.56 -18.70
C SER A 450 5.96 51.95 -20.11
N THR A 451 6.14 50.63 -20.17
CA THR A 451 6.02 49.85 -21.41
C THR A 451 4.87 48.82 -21.26
N PRO A 452 4.27 48.38 -22.37
CA PRO A 452 3.26 47.29 -22.27
C PRO A 452 3.83 46.05 -21.62
N LEU A 453 3.08 45.48 -20.67
CA LEU A 453 3.43 44.20 -20.03
C LEU A 453 3.21 43.04 -21.00
N ASP A 454 4.18 42.19 -21.14
CA ASP A 454 4.01 40.88 -21.78
C ASP A 454 3.30 39.89 -20.83
N PHE A 455 1.98 39.84 -20.93
CA PHE A 455 1.16 38.94 -20.12
C PHE A 455 1.14 37.49 -20.65
N SER A 456 1.72 37.23 -21.84
CA SER A 456 1.88 35.86 -22.34
C SER A 456 3.01 35.11 -21.63
N SER A 457 3.72 35.78 -20.72
CA SER A 457 4.72 35.13 -19.88
C SER A 457 4.08 34.02 -19.05
N THR A 458 4.75 32.91 -18.93
CA THR A 458 4.28 31.73 -18.18
C THR A 458 3.95 32.00 -16.69
N ASN A 459 4.62 32.99 -16.11
CA ASN A 459 4.41 33.35 -14.71
C ASN A 459 3.04 33.98 -14.44
N TYR A 460 2.57 34.86 -15.32
CA TYR A 460 1.25 35.49 -15.15
C TYR A 460 0.12 34.49 -15.42
N GLU A 461 0.24 33.68 -16.47
CA GLU A 461 -0.73 32.59 -16.71
C GLU A 461 -0.82 31.62 -15.53
N TYR A 462 0.33 31.25 -14.98
CA TYR A 462 0.39 30.36 -13.83
C TYR A 462 -0.27 31.02 -12.60
N ALA A 463 0.02 32.29 -12.35
CA ALA A 463 -0.59 33.04 -11.25
C ALA A 463 -2.13 33.12 -11.38
N LEU A 464 -2.65 33.35 -12.57
CA LEU A 464 -4.11 33.37 -12.78
C LEU A 464 -4.74 32.01 -12.47
N ARG A 465 -4.12 30.90 -12.89
CA ARG A 465 -4.63 29.54 -12.61
C ARG A 465 -4.61 29.20 -11.13
N GLU A 466 -3.56 29.57 -10.43
CA GLU A 466 -3.45 29.35 -8.98
C GLU A 466 -4.47 30.18 -8.18
N LEU A 467 -4.70 31.43 -8.55
CA LEU A 467 -5.58 32.36 -7.82
C LEU A 467 -7.05 32.19 -8.15
N ALA A 468 -7.39 31.96 -9.41
CA ALA A 468 -8.78 31.93 -9.89
C ALA A 468 -9.29 30.53 -10.27
N GLY A 469 -8.42 29.54 -10.30
CA GLY A 469 -8.72 28.20 -10.84
C GLY A 469 -8.74 28.17 -12.37
N MET A 470 -8.73 26.95 -12.93
CA MET A 470 -8.53 26.72 -14.37
C MET A 470 -9.58 27.39 -15.26
N GLU A 471 -10.87 27.28 -14.91
CA GLU A 471 -11.97 27.75 -15.77
C GLU A 471 -11.97 29.26 -15.89
N VAL A 472 -11.86 29.98 -14.78
CA VAL A 472 -11.81 31.44 -14.75
C VAL A 472 -10.55 31.95 -15.42
N ALA A 473 -9.39 31.35 -15.12
CA ALA A 473 -8.11 31.71 -15.71
C ALA A 473 -8.08 31.52 -17.24
N ASP A 474 -8.57 30.39 -17.76
CA ASP A 474 -8.60 30.12 -19.19
C ASP A 474 -9.57 31.07 -19.94
N ASN A 475 -10.66 31.53 -19.30
CA ASN A 475 -11.54 32.55 -19.83
C ASN A 475 -10.86 33.92 -19.87
N ALA A 476 -10.19 34.31 -18.77
CA ALA A 476 -9.46 35.55 -18.66
C ALA A 476 -8.29 35.62 -19.66
N LEU A 477 -7.52 34.55 -19.80
CA LEU A 477 -6.42 34.46 -20.77
C LEU A 477 -6.91 34.56 -22.24
N ARG A 478 -8.07 33.97 -22.55
CA ARG A 478 -8.71 34.14 -23.88
C ARG A 478 -9.14 35.59 -24.14
N GLU A 479 -9.68 36.28 -23.13
CA GLU A 479 -10.01 37.69 -23.22
C GLU A 479 -8.77 38.56 -23.48
N LEU A 480 -7.70 38.34 -22.65
CA LEU A 480 -6.43 39.05 -22.81
C LEU A 480 -5.79 38.81 -24.16
N SER A 481 -5.79 37.58 -24.66
CA SER A 481 -5.22 37.24 -25.97
C SER A 481 -5.96 37.92 -27.13
N ARG A 482 -7.26 38.20 -26.96
CA ARG A 482 -8.10 38.82 -27.99
C ARG A 482 -8.15 40.34 -27.90
N GLU A 483 -8.28 40.89 -26.70
CA GLU A 483 -8.54 42.32 -26.47
C GLU A 483 -7.28 43.10 -25.99
N GLY A 484 -6.25 42.36 -25.54
CA GLY A 484 -5.05 42.95 -24.93
C GLY A 484 -5.27 43.52 -23.53
N THR A 485 -6.48 43.45 -22.99
CA THR A 485 -6.85 43.94 -21.66
C THR A 485 -8.11 43.23 -21.15
N PHE A 486 -8.47 43.41 -19.88
CA PHE A 486 -9.79 43.01 -19.38
C PHE A 486 -10.81 44.13 -19.57
N LYS A 487 -12.02 43.78 -20.00
CA LYS A 487 -13.17 44.68 -19.94
C LYS A 487 -13.61 44.95 -18.51
N LYS A 488 -13.44 43.95 -17.67
CA LYS A 488 -13.64 44.00 -16.24
C LYS A 488 -12.73 42.94 -15.60
N VAL A 489 -11.96 43.31 -14.59
CA VAL A 489 -11.13 42.39 -13.85
C VAL A 489 -12.02 41.32 -13.19
N PRO A 490 -11.79 40.01 -13.38
CA PRO A 490 -12.52 38.94 -12.71
C PRO A 490 -12.40 39.08 -11.20
N LYS A 491 -13.51 38.78 -10.48
CA LYS A 491 -13.56 38.94 -9.01
C LYS A 491 -12.52 38.10 -8.29
N GLU A 492 -12.21 36.95 -8.83
CA GLU A 492 -11.30 35.94 -8.26
C GLU A 492 -9.82 36.41 -8.27
N ILE A 493 -9.51 37.41 -9.11
CA ILE A 493 -8.17 38.00 -9.22
C ILE A 493 -8.20 39.52 -8.96
N ARG A 494 -9.28 40.02 -8.38
CA ARG A 494 -9.38 41.40 -7.95
C ARG A 494 -8.66 41.60 -6.62
N TYR A 495 -7.44 42.09 -6.68
CA TYR A 495 -6.61 42.51 -5.56
C TYR A 495 -6.41 44.02 -5.65
N THR A 496 -6.06 44.66 -4.51
CA THR A 496 -5.71 46.08 -4.55
C THR A 496 -4.57 46.32 -5.54
N MET A 497 -3.59 45.40 -5.59
CA MET A 497 -2.52 45.44 -6.59
C MET A 497 -2.04 44.03 -6.94
N MET A 498 -1.88 43.75 -8.23
CA MET A 498 -1.26 42.52 -8.70
C MET A 498 0.01 42.83 -9.46
N LEU A 499 1.15 42.48 -8.84
CA LEU A 499 2.48 42.59 -9.42
C LEU A 499 2.86 41.25 -10.09
N THR A 500 3.61 41.33 -11.21
CA THR A 500 4.08 40.15 -11.92
C THR A 500 5.46 40.36 -12.50
N GLY A 501 6.10 39.27 -12.98
CA GLY A 501 7.47 39.35 -13.50
C GLY A 501 8.50 39.66 -12.42
N LEU A 502 8.17 39.39 -11.17
CA LEU A 502 9.08 39.59 -10.02
C LEU A 502 10.19 38.55 -10.06
N GLU A 503 11.43 39.02 -9.86
CA GLU A 503 12.62 38.16 -9.72
C GLU A 503 13.39 38.59 -8.47
N PHE A 504 13.12 37.90 -7.36
CA PHE A 504 13.77 38.19 -6.08
C PHE A 504 15.06 37.37 -5.91
N SER A 505 16.09 38.03 -5.38
CA SER A 505 17.31 37.40 -4.89
C SER A 505 17.52 37.82 -3.43
N TYR A 506 17.88 36.88 -2.59
CA TYR A 506 18.20 37.22 -1.19
C TYR A 506 19.50 38.00 -1.11
N ASP A 507 19.45 39.17 -0.49
CA ASP A 507 20.59 40.03 -0.17
C ASP A 507 20.87 40.00 1.33
N SER A 508 21.98 39.37 1.72
CA SER A 508 22.38 39.21 3.12
C SER A 508 22.82 40.53 3.79
N TYR A 509 23.12 41.57 3.00
CA TYR A 509 23.47 42.88 3.55
C TYR A 509 22.22 43.68 3.95
N GLU A 510 21.16 43.57 3.14
CA GLU A 510 19.88 44.24 3.41
C GLU A 510 18.95 43.36 4.25
N ASP A 511 19.31 42.12 4.50
CA ASP A 511 18.47 41.09 5.17
C ASP A 511 17.08 40.98 4.53
N ALA A 512 17.06 40.97 3.19
CA ALA A 512 15.83 41.04 2.40
C ALA A 512 15.93 40.28 1.08
N PHE A 513 14.78 39.87 0.56
CA PHE A 513 14.62 39.51 -0.82
C PHE A 513 14.41 40.76 -1.67
N VAL A 514 15.29 41.00 -2.61
CA VAL A 514 15.29 42.20 -3.43
C VAL A 514 15.05 41.86 -4.86
N SER A 515 14.05 42.50 -5.47
CA SER A 515 13.82 42.48 -6.93
C SER A 515 14.40 43.74 -7.55
N THR A 516 15.30 43.60 -8.49
CA THR A 516 15.92 44.70 -9.23
C THR A 516 15.48 44.76 -10.68
N ALA A 517 14.60 43.83 -11.10
CA ALA A 517 14.01 43.81 -12.44
C ALA A 517 12.94 44.91 -12.61
N GLU A 518 12.58 45.17 -13.88
CA GLU A 518 11.39 45.98 -14.14
C GLU A 518 10.15 45.30 -13.59
N LEU A 519 9.28 46.04 -12.92
CA LEU A 519 8.10 45.52 -12.24
C LEU A 519 6.89 45.53 -13.19
N GLY A 520 6.29 44.38 -13.37
CA GLY A 520 5.01 44.27 -14.07
C GLY A 520 3.85 44.59 -13.14
N VAL A 521 3.01 45.55 -13.49
CA VAL A 521 1.73 45.82 -12.81
C VAL A 521 0.61 45.32 -13.73
N ALA A 522 -0.06 44.27 -13.31
CA ALA A 522 -1.14 43.65 -14.08
C ALA A 522 -2.47 44.37 -13.85
N THR A 523 -2.92 44.45 -12.58
CA THR A 523 -4.19 45.09 -12.21
C THR A 523 -4.03 45.93 -10.94
N ILE A 524 -4.89 46.93 -10.77
CA ILE A 524 -5.07 47.70 -9.55
C ILE A 524 -6.57 47.83 -9.32
N GLY A 525 -7.08 47.18 -8.28
CA GLY A 525 -8.52 47.11 -8.01
C GLY A 525 -9.31 46.53 -9.21
N ASP A 526 -10.24 47.32 -9.72
CA ASP A 526 -11.05 46.97 -10.91
C ASP A 526 -10.37 47.38 -12.25
N ASP A 527 -9.21 48.06 -12.22
CA ASP A 527 -8.52 48.60 -13.38
C ASP A 527 -7.42 47.67 -13.92
N ALA A 528 -7.51 47.34 -15.20
CA ALA A 528 -6.48 46.60 -15.93
C ALA A 528 -5.36 47.57 -16.39
N VAL A 529 -4.18 47.44 -15.80
CA VAL A 529 -3.02 48.30 -16.06
C VAL A 529 -2.10 47.75 -17.16
N PHE A 530 -1.68 46.51 -17.02
CA PHE A 530 -0.76 45.78 -17.92
C PHE A 530 0.44 46.60 -18.40
N ARG A 531 1.17 47.17 -17.41
CA ARG A 531 2.37 47.97 -17.67
C ARG A 531 3.58 47.39 -16.95
N THR A 532 4.73 47.52 -17.58
CA THR A 532 6.02 47.31 -16.95
C THR A 532 6.62 48.66 -16.62
N VAL A 533 7.07 48.87 -15.41
CA VAL A 533 7.63 50.10 -14.92
C VAL A 533 8.98 49.86 -14.25
N PRO A 534 9.95 50.77 -14.36
CA PRO A 534 11.17 50.72 -13.55
C PRO A 534 10.80 50.75 -12.08
N GLY A 535 11.35 49.83 -11.29
CA GLY A 535 11.03 49.78 -9.87
C GLY A 535 11.99 48.91 -9.07
N ARG A 536 11.72 48.81 -7.79
CA ARG A 536 12.42 47.94 -6.87
C ARG A 536 11.44 47.48 -5.80
N ASP A 537 11.33 46.19 -5.60
CA ASP A 537 10.58 45.60 -4.51
C ASP A 537 11.55 44.95 -3.52
N GLU A 538 11.25 45.08 -2.27
CA GLU A 538 11.99 44.49 -1.14
C GLU A 538 11.02 43.80 -0.20
N LEU A 539 11.33 42.54 0.15
CA LEU A 539 10.64 41.75 1.15
C LEU A 539 11.66 41.41 2.25
N GLY A 540 11.57 42.03 3.39
CA GLY A 540 12.60 41.89 4.41
C GLY A 540 12.10 42.22 5.81
N ARG A 541 13.06 42.36 6.73
CA ARG A 541 12.80 42.71 8.12
C ARG A 541 13.61 43.93 8.52
N ASP A 542 12.93 45.03 8.85
CA ASP A 542 13.57 46.24 9.43
C ASP A 542 13.24 46.34 10.91
N ARG A 543 14.27 46.40 11.74
CA ARG A 543 14.19 46.55 13.22
C ARG A 543 13.23 45.56 13.89
N GLY A 544 13.21 44.33 13.42
CA GLY A 544 12.37 43.26 13.97
C GLY A 544 10.91 43.31 13.52
N ARG A 545 10.59 44.04 12.44
CA ARG A 545 9.28 44.07 11.78
C ARG A 545 9.44 43.68 10.33
N ASP A 546 8.54 42.86 9.84
CA ASP A 546 8.52 42.50 8.44
C ASP A 546 8.01 43.68 7.61
N GLU A 547 8.72 44.02 6.55
CA GLU A 547 8.44 45.16 5.68
C GLU A 547 8.35 44.74 4.23
N LEU A 548 7.29 45.17 3.54
CA LEU A 548 7.18 45.15 2.10
C LEU A 548 7.38 46.57 1.59
N ARG A 549 8.40 46.78 0.76
CA ARG A 549 8.65 48.05 0.12
C ARG A 549 8.60 47.89 -1.38
N ALA A 550 7.65 48.56 -2.01
CA ALA A 550 7.54 48.62 -3.46
C ALA A 550 7.75 50.05 -3.93
N VAL A 551 8.78 50.27 -4.73
CA VAL A 551 9.08 51.60 -5.29
C VAL A 551 8.86 51.53 -6.79
N LEU A 552 7.80 52.21 -7.28
CA LEU A 552 7.45 52.32 -8.68
C LEU A 552 7.84 53.70 -9.22
N SER A 553 8.69 53.75 -10.24
CA SER A 553 9.15 54.99 -10.83
C SER A 553 8.27 55.39 -12.01
N THR A 554 7.57 56.52 -11.89
CA THR A 554 6.69 57.08 -12.95
C THR A 554 7.34 58.14 -13.82
N HIS A 555 8.55 58.58 -13.50
CA HIS A 555 9.28 59.64 -14.21
C HIS A 555 10.72 59.22 -14.48
N LEU A 556 11.23 59.56 -15.65
CA LEU A 556 12.64 59.41 -15.99
C LEU A 556 13.46 60.27 -15.00
N LYS A 557 14.39 59.69 -14.25
CA LYS A 557 15.44 60.47 -13.61
C LYS A 557 16.26 61.14 -14.72
N MET A 558 16.09 62.45 -14.89
CA MET A 558 17.06 63.20 -15.67
C MET A 558 18.39 63.18 -14.91
N THR A 559 19.37 62.41 -15.40
CA THR A 559 20.75 62.60 -15.02
C THR A 559 21.13 64.01 -15.51
N PRO A 560 21.61 64.92 -14.67
CA PRO A 560 22.12 66.18 -15.13
C PRO A 560 23.31 65.93 -16.07
N PRO A 561 23.53 66.80 -17.08
CA PRO A 561 24.56 66.66 -18.10
C PRO A 561 25.97 66.58 -17.51
#